data_e70b08bfae2e02db83c408523e15da97
#
_entry.id   e70b08bfae2e02db83c408523e15da97
#
_cell.length_a   1.000
_cell.length_b   1.000
_cell.length_c   1.000
_cell.angle_alpha   90.00
_cell.angle_beta   90.00
_cell.angle_gamma   90.00
#
_symmetry.space_group_name_H-M   'P 1'
#
loop_
_entity.id
_entity.type
_entity.pdbx_description
1 polymer ?
#
loop_
_entity_poly.entity_id
_entity_poly.type
_entity_poly.pdbx_seq_one_letter_code
_entity_poly.pdbx_strand_id
1 'polypeptide(L)' 'MTVEKNDFTRRVNSRMGELGIRQKDIVERTGFSQGRVSHICLGRIKSVESHSLFALADALECDARWLATGEED' A
#
# COMPACT_ATOMS: atom_id res chain seq x y z
N MET A 1 2.02 -23.02 -7.01
CA MET A 1 1.87 -21.85 -6.80
C MET A 1 1.96 -21.41 -5.46
N THR A 2 2.54 -20.40 -5.23
CA THR A 2 2.74 -19.99 -3.98
C THR A 2 1.75 -19.16 -3.50
N VAL A 3 1.46 -19.21 -2.30
CA VAL A 3 0.62 -18.34 -1.72
C VAL A 3 1.32 -17.19 -1.32
N GLU A 4 0.84 -16.17 -1.66
CA GLU A 4 1.49 -15.09 -1.37
C GLU A 4 0.90 -14.22 -0.51
N LYS A 5 1.41 -13.09 -0.35
CA LYS A 5 0.80 -11.99 0.32
C LYS A 5 -0.48 -11.69 -0.34
N ASN A 6 -1.37 -11.05 0.36
CA ASN A 6 -2.68 -10.72 -0.17
C ASN A 6 -2.54 -9.73 -1.32
N ASP A 7 -3.59 -9.56 -2.09
CA ASP A 7 -3.56 -8.72 -3.27
C ASP A 7 -3.32 -7.26 -2.95
N PHE A 8 -3.86 -6.78 -1.84
CA PHE A 8 -3.62 -5.40 -1.43
C PHE A 8 -2.12 -5.16 -1.23
N THR A 9 -1.46 -6.04 -0.50
CA THR A 9 -0.03 -5.91 -0.26
C THR A 9 0.75 -5.96 -1.56
N ARG A 10 0.33 -6.82 -2.47
CA ARG A 10 1.01 -6.93 -3.74
C ARG A 10 0.92 -5.64 -4.53
N ARG A 11 -0.25 -5.01 -4.52
CA ARG A 11 -0.43 -3.74 -5.21
C ARG A 11 0.39 -2.62 -4.57
N VAL A 12 0.46 -2.60 -3.23
CA VAL A 12 1.28 -1.61 -2.53
C VAL A 12 2.74 -1.76 -2.95
N ASN A 13 3.25 -2.98 -2.88
CA ASN A 13 4.66 -3.21 -3.20
C ASN A 13 4.96 -2.95 -4.67
N SER A 14 4.01 -3.24 -5.54
CA SER A 14 4.17 -3.00 -6.96
C SER A 14 4.33 -1.50 -7.25
N ARG A 15 3.48 -0.68 -6.62
CA ARG A 15 3.59 0.77 -6.82
C ARG A 15 4.88 1.32 -6.23
N MET A 16 5.30 0.81 -5.08
CA MET A 16 6.56 1.25 -4.50
C MET A 16 7.71 0.98 -5.46
N GLY A 17 7.69 -0.20 -6.08
CA GLY A 17 8.71 -0.53 -7.05
C GLY A 17 8.68 0.37 -8.28
N GLU A 18 7.47 0.67 -8.77
CA GLU A 18 7.34 1.54 -9.93
C GLU A 18 7.82 2.95 -9.65
N LEU A 19 7.57 3.44 -8.43
CA LEU A 19 7.97 4.78 -8.05
C LEU A 19 9.40 4.85 -7.54
N GLY A 20 9.99 3.70 -7.23
CA GLY A 20 11.35 3.67 -6.69
C GLY A 20 11.43 4.19 -5.28
N ILE A 21 10.36 4.02 -4.48
CA ILE A 21 10.35 4.54 -3.12
C ILE A 21 10.39 3.39 -2.13
N ARG A 22 10.72 3.72 -0.90
CA ARG A 22 10.86 2.75 0.16
C ARG A 22 9.86 3.00 1.26
N GLN A 23 9.84 2.12 2.26
CA GLN A 23 8.90 2.25 3.36
C GLN A 23 9.03 3.58 4.07
N LYS A 24 10.24 4.09 4.25
CA LYS A 24 10.40 5.36 4.94
C LYS A 24 9.73 6.51 4.19
N ASP A 25 9.68 6.40 2.87
CA ASP A 25 9.01 7.43 2.08
C ASP A 25 7.50 7.37 2.32
N ILE A 26 6.96 6.17 2.46
CA ILE A 26 5.55 6.02 2.79
C ILE A 26 5.25 6.61 4.16
N VAL A 27 6.13 6.34 5.14
CA VAL A 27 5.97 6.92 6.47
C VAL A 27 5.90 8.43 6.38
N GLU A 28 6.81 9.03 5.63
CA GLU A 28 6.84 10.48 5.52
C GLU A 28 5.63 11.04 4.80
N ARG A 29 5.19 10.35 3.77
CA ARG A 29 4.08 10.86 2.95
C ARG A 29 2.72 10.67 3.61
N THR A 30 2.58 9.64 4.45
CA THR A 30 1.29 9.34 5.04
C THR A 30 1.18 9.76 6.50
N GLY A 31 2.31 9.83 7.20
CA GLY A 31 2.28 10.05 8.64
C GLY A 31 2.05 8.77 9.44
N PHE A 32 1.99 7.62 8.78
CA PHE A 32 1.81 6.35 9.48
C PHE A 32 3.09 5.98 10.22
N SER A 33 2.99 5.13 11.23
CA SER A 33 4.17 4.67 11.93
C SER A 33 4.94 3.70 11.04
N GLN A 34 6.21 3.58 11.30
CA GLN A 34 7.05 2.64 10.56
C GLN A 34 6.53 1.21 10.73
N GLY A 35 6.10 0.86 11.93
CA GLY A 35 5.57 -0.47 12.17
C GLY A 35 4.34 -0.76 11.35
N ARG A 36 3.45 0.22 11.21
CA ARG A 36 2.25 0.04 10.42
C ARG A 36 2.59 -0.15 8.95
N VAL A 37 3.48 0.69 8.42
CA VAL A 37 3.89 0.57 7.03
C VAL A 37 4.55 -0.77 6.79
N SER A 38 5.38 -1.21 7.72
CA SER A 38 6.04 -2.50 7.61
C SER A 38 5.01 -3.64 7.55
N HIS A 39 3.99 -3.59 8.40
CA HIS A 39 2.96 -4.63 8.42
C HIS A 39 2.17 -4.64 7.11
N ILE A 40 1.92 -3.48 6.54
CA ILE A 40 1.22 -3.41 5.26
C ILE A 40 2.09 -4.06 4.17
N CYS A 41 3.36 -3.73 4.14
CA CYS A 41 4.26 -4.22 3.11
C CYS A 41 4.56 -5.71 3.24
N LEU A 42 4.46 -6.24 4.46
CA LEU A 42 4.73 -7.65 4.69
C LEU A 42 3.50 -8.54 4.54
N GLY A 43 2.35 -7.94 4.33
CA GLY A 43 1.14 -8.71 4.12
C GLY A 43 0.40 -9.08 5.38
N ARG A 44 0.70 -8.44 6.50
CA ARG A 44 0.02 -8.73 7.75
C ARG A 44 -1.28 -7.98 7.88
N ILE A 45 -1.52 -6.99 6.99
CA ILE A 45 -2.74 -6.22 6.97
C ILE A 45 -3.34 -6.39 5.60
N LYS A 46 -4.58 -6.85 5.53
CA LYS A 46 -5.23 -7.13 4.25
C LYS A 46 -5.96 -5.92 3.68
N SER A 47 -6.30 -4.99 4.52
CA SER A 47 -6.99 -3.78 4.08
C SER A 47 -6.84 -2.72 5.15
N VAL A 48 -7.17 -1.50 4.81
CA VAL A 48 -7.09 -0.40 5.76
C VAL A 48 -8.39 0.39 5.69
N GLU A 49 -8.61 1.22 6.71
CA GLU A 49 -9.78 2.05 6.73
C GLU A 49 -9.75 3.05 5.61
N SER A 50 -10.90 3.62 5.27
CA SER A 50 -11.02 4.51 4.13
C SER A 50 -10.03 5.65 4.13
N HIS A 51 -9.92 6.37 5.23
CA HIS A 51 -9.02 7.53 5.23
C HIS A 51 -7.56 7.10 5.12
N SER A 52 -7.22 5.93 5.68
CA SER A 52 -5.87 5.40 5.53
C SER A 52 -5.62 4.96 4.11
N LEU A 53 -6.65 4.41 3.46
CA LEU A 53 -6.54 4.00 2.08
C LEU A 53 -6.26 5.20 1.17
N PHE A 54 -6.99 6.29 1.38
CA PHE A 54 -6.79 7.48 0.57
C PHE A 54 -5.40 8.08 0.79
N ALA A 55 -4.94 8.10 2.04
CA ALA A 55 -3.60 8.61 2.33
C ALA A 55 -2.55 7.73 1.66
N LEU A 56 -2.74 6.42 1.70
CA LEU A 56 -1.79 5.50 1.10
C LEU A 56 -1.81 5.62 -0.42
N ALA A 57 -2.98 5.75 -1.01
CA ALA A 57 -3.09 5.92 -2.46
C ALA A 57 -2.41 7.20 -2.92
N ASP A 58 -2.57 8.29 -2.15
CA ASP A 58 -1.89 9.54 -2.47
C ASP A 58 -0.38 9.36 -2.39
N ALA A 59 0.10 8.68 -1.35
CA ALA A 59 1.53 8.45 -1.18
C ALA A 59 2.09 7.61 -2.31
N LEU A 60 1.29 6.67 -2.83
CA LEU A 60 1.71 5.79 -3.90
C LEU A 60 1.35 6.33 -5.28
N GLU A 61 0.72 7.50 -5.31
CA GLU A 61 0.36 8.17 -6.55
C GLU A 61 -0.49 7.29 -7.45
N CYS A 62 -1.48 6.64 -6.85
CA CYS A 62 -2.33 5.73 -7.59
C CYS A 62 -3.79 5.90 -7.17
N ASP A 63 -4.67 5.27 -7.93
CA ASP A 63 -6.09 5.34 -7.66
C ASP A 63 -6.44 4.51 -6.44
N ALA A 64 -7.22 5.07 -5.52
CA ALA A 64 -7.58 4.37 -4.30
C ALA A 64 -8.43 3.13 -4.57
N ARG A 65 -9.32 3.21 -5.54
CA ARG A 65 -10.13 2.05 -5.88
C ARG A 65 -9.26 0.90 -6.38
N TRP A 66 -8.33 1.21 -7.27
CA TRP A 66 -7.43 0.18 -7.75
C TRP A 66 -6.60 -0.40 -6.61
N LEU A 67 -6.13 0.46 -5.70
CA LEU A 67 -5.32 -0.01 -4.59
C LEU A 67 -6.11 -0.96 -3.71
N ALA A 68 -7.37 -0.65 -3.46
CA ALA A 68 -8.19 -1.46 -2.58
C ALA A 68 -8.70 -2.74 -3.25
N THR A 69 -9.04 -2.68 -4.53
CA THR A 69 -9.76 -3.78 -5.16
C THR A 69 -9.08 -4.36 -6.39
N GLY A 70 -8.14 -3.66 -6.96
CA GLY A 70 -7.51 -4.09 -8.21
C GLY A 70 -8.29 -3.65 -9.44
N GLU A 71 -9.39 -2.89 -9.25
CA GLU A 71 -10.19 -2.45 -10.38
C GLU A 71 -9.92 -1.00 -10.69
N GLU A 72 -9.94 -0.67 -11.98
CA GLU A 72 -9.75 0.70 -12.37
C GLU A 72 -11.00 1.20 -13.06
N ASP A 73 -11.23 2.48 -13.02
CA ASP A 73 -12.37 3.07 -13.71
C ASP A 73 -12.16 3.15 -15.20
#